data_1a2cb203f4fca9d1e8307d87cd26560b
#
_entry.id   1a2cb203f4fca9d1e8307d87cd26560b
#
_cell.length_a   1.000
_cell.length_b   1.000
_cell.length_c   1.000
_cell.angle_alpha   90.00
_cell.angle_beta   90.00
_cell.angle_gamma   90.00
#
_symmetry.space_group_name_H-M   'P 1'
#
loop_
_entity.id
_entity.type
_entity.pdbx_description
1 polymer ?
#
loop_
_entity_poly.entity_id
_entity_poly.type
_entity_poly.pdbx_seq_one_letter_code
_entity_poly.pdbx_strand_id
1 'polypeptide(L)'
;TDFICPLKKSIEHLQTALMFFVQNGLKNPLSAVSGATDFLHLVGLVSLGFIWSKKAQSAREQLKNSATNKEFLEAKILTGSYFMHRQLPETKLRLERVLTGEKQVMSLATNQF
;
A
#
# COMPACT_ATOMS: atom_id res chain seq x y z
N THR A 1 -1.23 17.03 -5.09
CA THR A 1 -1.80 16.93 -3.76
C THR A 1 -2.74 15.75 -3.60
N ASP A 2 -3.64 15.51 -4.58
CA ASP A 2 -4.53 14.34 -4.56
C ASP A 2 -3.77 13.02 -4.54
N PHE A 3 -2.55 13.01 -5.06
CA PHE A 3 -1.70 11.81 -5.11
C PHE A 3 -0.65 11.81 -4.03
N ILE A 4 -0.12 12.98 -3.66
CA ILE A 4 0.98 13.07 -2.71
C ILE A 4 0.57 12.69 -1.30
N CYS A 5 -0.54 13.23 -0.79
CA CYS A 5 -0.97 12.94 0.57
C CYS A 5 -1.32 11.47 0.81
N PRO A 6 -2.13 10.82 -0.06
CA PRO A 6 -2.37 9.39 0.12
C PRO A 6 -1.11 8.54 -0.02
N LEU A 7 -0.24 8.87 -0.97
CA LEU A 7 1.01 8.15 -1.17
C LEU A 7 1.91 8.27 0.05
N LYS A 8 2.02 9.47 0.60
CA LYS A 8 2.83 9.70 1.80
C LYS A 8 2.33 8.87 2.98
N LYS A 9 1.01 8.83 3.19
CA LYS A 9 0.42 8.00 4.26
C LYS A 9 0.72 6.52 4.03
N SER A 10 0.61 6.05 2.80
CA SER A 10 0.87 4.64 2.50
C SER A 10 2.35 4.28 2.72
N ILE A 11 3.26 5.20 2.40
CA ILE A 11 4.69 5.02 2.65
C ILE A 11 4.95 4.95 4.17
N GLU A 12 4.30 5.80 4.95
CA GLU A 12 4.40 5.76 6.41
C GLU A 12 3.92 4.41 6.96
N HIS A 13 2.82 3.88 6.44
CA HIS A 13 2.32 2.56 6.81
C HIS A 13 3.35 1.47 6.48
N LEU A 14 3.95 1.55 5.30
CA LEU A 14 4.97 0.59 4.90
C LEU A 14 6.20 0.66 5.81
N GLN A 15 6.65 1.87 6.14
CA GLN A 15 7.79 2.05 7.03
C GLN A 15 7.51 1.48 8.43
N THR A 16 6.30 1.70 8.94
CA THR A 16 5.90 1.16 10.24
C THR A 16 5.90 -0.37 10.21
N ALA A 17 5.37 -0.97 9.15
CA ALA A 17 5.36 -2.43 9.01
C ALA A 17 6.79 -2.98 8.91
N LEU A 18 7.66 -2.32 8.15
CA LEU A 18 9.04 -2.73 7.99
C LEU A 18 9.78 -2.68 9.32
N MET A 19 9.60 -1.61 10.09
CA MET A 19 10.22 -1.49 11.42
C MET A 19 9.73 -2.59 12.36
N PHE A 20 8.44 -2.93 12.29
CA PHE A 20 7.91 -4.04 13.08
C PHE A 20 8.63 -5.35 12.74
N PHE A 21 8.81 -5.66 11.46
CA PHE A 21 9.51 -6.87 11.05
C PHE A 21 10.97 -6.86 11.47
N VAL A 22 11.65 -5.73 11.35
CA VAL A 22 13.06 -5.62 11.76
C VAL A 22 13.19 -5.82 13.27
N GLN A 23 12.31 -5.22 14.07
CA GLN A 23 12.40 -5.30 15.52
C GLN A 23 11.94 -6.64 16.07
N ASN A 24 10.92 -7.26 15.48
CA ASN A 24 10.27 -8.43 16.03
C ASN A 24 10.57 -9.72 15.28
N GLY A 25 10.89 -9.63 13.98
CA GLY A 25 11.14 -10.80 13.13
C GLY A 25 12.32 -11.64 13.59
N LEU A 26 13.38 -11.00 14.11
CA LEU A 26 14.55 -11.70 14.61
C LEU A 26 14.30 -12.34 15.97
N LYS A 27 13.45 -11.70 16.79
CA LYS A 27 13.11 -12.20 18.13
C LYS A 27 12.01 -13.26 18.06
N ASN A 28 11.08 -13.10 17.12
CA ASN A 28 9.93 -13.98 16.98
C ASN A 28 9.62 -14.20 15.50
N PRO A 29 10.24 -15.21 14.88
CA PRO A 29 10.01 -15.50 13.46
C PRO A 29 8.55 -15.76 13.09
N LEU A 30 7.74 -16.28 14.02
CA LEU A 30 6.31 -16.53 13.76
C LEU A 30 5.54 -15.23 13.50
N SER A 31 5.92 -14.13 14.16
CA SER A 31 5.31 -12.84 13.89
C SER A 31 5.53 -12.42 12.44
N ALA A 32 6.75 -12.59 11.93
CA ALA A 32 7.07 -12.26 10.56
C ALA A 32 6.31 -13.15 9.58
N VAL A 33 6.25 -14.44 9.84
CA VAL A 33 5.55 -15.39 8.97
C VAL A 33 4.05 -15.09 8.92
N SER A 34 3.43 -14.83 10.08
CA SER A 34 1.99 -14.58 10.13
C SER A 34 1.58 -13.29 9.42
N GLY A 35 2.48 -12.31 9.35
CA GLY A 35 2.21 -11.04 8.68
C GLY A 35 2.75 -10.95 7.26
N ALA A 36 3.41 -12.00 6.75
CA ALA A 36 4.12 -11.93 5.48
C ALA A 36 3.21 -11.62 4.29
N THR A 37 2.02 -12.24 4.23
CA THR A 37 1.07 -12.01 3.14
C THR A 37 0.58 -10.57 3.15
N ASP A 38 0.20 -10.06 4.32
CA ASP A 38 -0.27 -8.69 4.44
C ASP A 38 0.83 -7.69 4.12
N PHE A 39 2.08 -7.98 4.53
CA PHE A 39 3.21 -7.14 4.19
C PHE A 39 3.46 -7.11 2.68
N LEU A 40 3.36 -8.24 2.02
CA LEU A 40 3.51 -8.32 0.56
C LEU A 40 2.45 -7.47 -0.15
N HIS A 41 1.20 -7.55 0.29
CA HIS A 41 0.14 -6.71 -0.26
C HIS A 41 0.39 -5.23 0.00
N LEU A 42 0.91 -4.90 1.18
CA LEU A 42 1.26 -3.53 1.53
C LEU A 42 2.33 -2.97 0.58
N VAL A 43 3.38 -3.74 0.34
CA VAL A 43 4.43 -3.36 -0.62
C VAL A 43 3.85 -3.16 -2.01
N GLY A 44 2.98 -4.08 -2.44
CA GLY A 44 2.33 -4.00 -3.75
C GLY A 44 1.48 -2.74 -3.90
N LEU A 45 0.67 -2.44 -2.88
CA LEU A 45 -0.19 -1.25 -2.90
C LEU A 45 0.62 0.05 -2.96
N VAL A 46 1.67 0.15 -2.15
CA VAL A 46 2.55 1.34 -2.16
C VAL A 46 3.23 1.49 -3.52
N SER A 47 3.73 0.38 -4.09
CA SER A 47 4.38 0.40 -5.39
C SER A 47 3.42 0.86 -6.49
N LEU A 48 2.19 0.36 -6.50
CA LEU A 48 1.16 0.79 -7.44
C LEU A 48 0.79 2.26 -7.25
N GLY A 49 0.72 2.71 -6.00
CA GLY A 49 0.47 4.11 -5.69
C GLY A 49 1.54 5.02 -6.26
N PHE A 50 2.81 4.62 -6.13
CA PHE A 50 3.93 5.36 -6.71
C PHE A 50 3.83 5.42 -8.23
N ILE A 51 3.53 4.29 -8.87
CA ILE A 51 3.39 4.21 -10.33
C ILE A 51 2.24 5.10 -10.80
N TRP A 52 1.08 5.07 -10.14
CA TRP A 52 -0.06 5.91 -10.50
C TRP A 52 0.25 7.39 -10.31
N SER A 53 1.01 7.75 -9.27
CA SER A 53 1.43 9.13 -9.07
C SER A 53 2.32 9.62 -10.21
N LYS A 54 3.23 8.77 -10.69
CA LYS A 54 4.07 9.08 -11.84
C LYS A 54 3.26 9.22 -13.12
N LYS A 55 2.30 8.32 -13.35
CA LYS A 55 1.43 8.38 -14.53
C LYS A 55 0.59 9.65 -14.54
N ALA A 56 0.02 10.02 -13.38
CA ALA A 56 -0.77 11.23 -13.27
C ALA A 56 0.05 12.48 -13.52
N GLN A 57 1.27 12.53 -12.99
CA GLN A 57 2.18 13.64 -13.24
C GLN A 57 2.49 13.79 -14.71
N SER A 58 2.83 12.68 -15.37
CA SER A 58 3.12 12.66 -16.79
C SER A 58 1.91 13.12 -17.63
N ALA A 59 0.72 12.62 -17.28
CA ALA A 59 -0.51 13.01 -17.98
C ALA A 59 -0.81 14.50 -17.84
N ARG A 60 -0.61 15.05 -16.64
CA ARG A 60 -0.81 16.49 -16.40
C ARG A 60 0.17 17.33 -17.20
N GLU A 61 1.42 16.91 -17.30
CA GLU A 61 2.44 17.63 -18.08
C GLU A 61 2.09 17.60 -19.56
N GLN A 62 1.63 16.45 -20.08
CA GLN A 62 1.23 16.35 -21.48
C GLN A 62 0.00 17.21 -21.79
N LEU A 63 -0.94 17.31 -20.85
CA LEU A 63 -2.11 18.19 -21.01
C LEU A 63 -1.72 19.65 -21.10
N LYS A 64 -0.70 20.09 -20.35
CA LYS A 64 -0.19 21.45 -20.41
C LYS A 64 0.51 21.76 -21.73
N ASN A 65 1.05 20.73 -22.39
CA ASN A 65 1.83 20.87 -23.61
C ASN A 65 1.01 20.54 -24.87
N SER A 66 -0.25 20.90 -24.89
CA SER A 66 -1.17 20.75 -26.03
C SER A 66 -1.26 19.31 -26.56
N ALA A 67 -1.67 18.41 -25.71
CA ALA A 67 -1.82 16.99 -26.07
C ALA A 67 -2.95 16.76 -27.06
N THR A 68 -2.76 15.81 -27.98
CA THR A 68 -3.76 15.42 -28.97
C THR A 68 -4.78 14.42 -28.43
N ASN A 69 -4.42 13.68 -27.36
CA ASN A 69 -5.27 12.65 -26.77
C ASN A 69 -5.74 13.05 -25.36
N LYS A 70 -6.34 14.24 -25.29
CA LYS A 70 -6.75 14.86 -24.03
C LYS A 70 -7.69 14.00 -23.21
N GLU A 71 -8.69 13.39 -23.85
CA GLU A 71 -9.66 12.54 -23.13
C GLU A 71 -8.99 11.33 -22.49
N PHE A 72 -8.05 10.71 -23.18
CA PHE A 72 -7.29 9.57 -22.67
C PHE A 72 -6.48 9.99 -21.43
N LEU A 73 -5.80 11.13 -21.50
CA LEU A 73 -4.98 11.63 -20.39
C LEU A 73 -5.82 11.98 -19.17
N GLU A 74 -6.96 12.61 -19.38
CA GLU A 74 -7.90 12.93 -18.30
C GLU A 74 -8.43 11.65 -17.65
N ALA A 75 -8.74 10.63 -18.44
CA ALA A 75 -9.19 9.34 -17.94
C ALA A 75 -8.12 8.67 -17.08
N LYS A 76 -6.85 8.78 -17.47
CA LYS A 76 -5.74 8.22 -16.67
C LYS A 76 -5.62 8.90 -15.32
N ILE A 77 -5.77 10.22 -15.27
CA ILE A 77 -5.73 10.97 -14.03
C ILE A 77 -6.88 10.54 -13.11
N LEU A 78 -8.08 10.41 -13.67
CA LEU A 78 -9.25 9.97 -12.90
C LEU A 78 -9.09 8.55 -12.37
N THR A 79 -8.56 7.64 -13.19
CA THR A 79 -8.31 6.26 -12.75
C THR A 79 -7.30 6.22 -11.61
N GLY A 80 -6.22 7.01 -11.73
CA GLY A 80 -5.23 7.11 -10.67
C GLY A 80 -5.82 7.68 -9.39
N SER A 81 -6.65 8.72 -9.50
CA SER A 81 -7.31 9.30 -8.36
C SER A 81 -8.22 8.27 -7.66
N TYR A 82 -8.95 7.46 -8.44
CA TYR A 82 -9.76 6.37 -7.90
C TYR A 82 -8.89 5.41 -7.08
N PHE A 83 -7.75 4.99 -7.63
CA PHE A 83 -6.85 4.09 -6.92
C PHE A 83 -6.37 4.70 -5.61
N MET A 84 -5.95 5.97 -5.64
CA MET A 84 -5.40 6.65 -4.47
C MET A 84 -6.42 6.80 -3.34
N HIS A 85 -7.69 7.00 -3.69
CA HIS A 85 -8.72 7.27 -2.69
C HIS A 85 -9.54 6.03 -2.31
N ARG A 86 -9.61 5.03 -3.18
CA ARG A 86 -10.48 3.88 -2.95
C ARG A 86 -9.71 2.60 -2.65
N GLN A 87 -8.52 2.42 -3.20
CA GLN A 87 -7.76 1.19 -3.01
C GLN A 87 -6.53 1.37 -2.13
N LEU A 88 -5.79 2.45 -2.30
CA LEU A 88 -4.58 2.66 -1.51
C LEU A 88 -4.84 2.68 0.00
N PRO A 89 -5.97 3.20 0.52
CA PRO A 89 -6.22 3.17 1.96
C PRO A 89 -6.22 1.77 2.58
N GLU A 90 -6.30 0.72 1.78
CA GLU A 90 -6.14 -0.66 2.28
C GLU A 90 -4.80 -0.86 2.99
N THR A 91 -3.79 -0.02 2.73
CA THR A 91 -2.50 -0.11 3.42
C THR A 91 -2.66 -0.03 4.94
N LYS A 92 -3.61 0.76 5.42
CA LYS A 92 -3.88 0.86 6.86
C LYS A 92 -4.36 -0.48 7.42
N LEU A 93 -5.28 -1.14 6.72
CA LEU A 93 -5.79 -2.45 7.13
C LEU A 93 -4.67 -3.49 7.14
N ARG A 94 -3.86 -3.50 6.09
CA ARG A 94 -2.74 -4.45 6.00
C ARG A 94 -1.73 -4.22 7.11
N LEU A 95 -1.45 -2.95 7.43
CA LEU A 95 -0.56 -2.61 8.53
C LEU A 95 -1.12 -3.13 9.87
N GLU A 96 -2.41 -2.91 10.12
CA GLU A 96 -3.04 -3.39 11.35
C GLU A 96 -2.89 -4.90 11.50
N ARG A 97 -3.07 -5.64 10.41
CA ARG A 97 -2.90 -7.10 10.42
C ARG A 97 -1.46 -7.51 10.69
N VAL A 98 -0.49 -6.80 10.10
CA VAL A 98 0.93 -7.06 10.36
C VAL A 98 1.24 -6.87 11.84
N LEU A 99 0.72 -5.79 12.43
CA LEU A 99 1.03 -5.44 13.81
C LEU A 99 0.40 -6.38 14.85
N THR A 100 -0.62 -7.16 14.48
CA THR A 100 -1.21 -8.13 15.41
C THR A 100 -0.24 -9.28 15.76
N GLY A 101 0.72 -9.57 14.88
CA GLY A 101 1.67 -10.64 15.10
C GLY A 101 1.04 -12.02 15.01
N GLU A 102 1.66 -13.02 15.66
CA GLU A 102 1.22 -14.41 15.57
C GLU A 102 0.15 -14.80 16.57
N LYS A 103 -0.12 -13.98 17.59
CA LYS A 103 -1.04 -14.36 18.68
C LYS A 103 -2.41 -14.80 18.19
N GLN A 104 -3.00 -14.05 17.27
CA GLN A 104 -4.34 -14.36 16.78
C GLN A 104 -4.34 -15.59 15.86
N VAL A 105 -3.27 -15.77 15.10
CA VAL A 105 -3.15 -16.89 14.16
C VAL A 105 -2.87 -18.19 14.90
N MET A 106 -2.00 -18.15 15.90
CA MET A 106 -1.46 -19.32 16.58
C MET A 106 -2.11 -19.57 17.95
N SER A 107 -3.20 -18.87 18.26
CA SER A 107 -3.82 -18.96 19.57
C SER A 107 -4.63 -20.23 19.79
N LEU A 108 -5.08 -20.87 18.69
CA LEU A 108 -5.84 -22.11 18.79
C LEU A 108 -4.94 -23.29 19.08
N ALA A 109 -5.30 -24.08 20.08
CA ALA A 109 -4.62 -25.36 20.35
C ALA A 109 -5.03 -26.39 19.28
N THR A 110 -4.17 -27.39 19.06
CA THR A 110 -4.43 -28.42 18.05
C THR A 110 -5.79 -29.09 18.22
N ASN A 111 -6.22 -29.28 19.46
CA ASN A 111 -7.50 -29.95 19.74
C ASN A 111 -8.73 -29.05 19.60
N GLN A 112 -8.53 -27.77 19.23
CA GLN A 112 -9.63 -26.82 19.00
C GLN A 112 -10.04 -26.70 17.54
N PHE A 113 -9.29 -27.33 16.65
CA PHE A 113 -9.64 -27.33 15.22
C PHE A 113 -10.75 -28.31 14.87
#